data_fa90e473cf31ca55e215c0497eac62b3
#
_entry.id   fa90e473cf31ca55e215c0497eac62b3
#
_cell.length_a   1.000
_cell.length_b   1.000
_cell.length_c   1.000
_cell.angle_alpha   90.00
_cell.angle_beta   90.00
_cell.angle_gamma   90.00
#
_symmetry.space_group_name_H-M   'P 1'
#
loop_
_entity.id
_entity.type
_entity.pdbx_description
1 polymer ?
#
loop_
_entity_poly.entity_id
_entity_poly.type
_entity_poly.pdbx_seq_one_letter_code
_entity_poly.pdbx_strand_id
1 'polypeptide(L)'
;MSAALRPLRPRHLVMVALALALACQASVAAAEDLGPPIGSLFACERPGVTPPRCTSVGDSPRHYVAFDGSLTEPLRVALHDTMVEDYGPTDLVMIEQAAPNGLTDVIAFSADYGENGAAGWVYCPRTSPQGANPDGDRWCRAQELHFNLNPRYAIYLGDDASRAYVACHELGHTVGLRHWGNPPESAGPVAATCMNADTPDGPTELHPDDVARINAYAYIRRPSPRHVRLDAPVEGTLLRHPFGDGVEALEVEHVPSLAAMVTGSDVVVVGRVTAIAAGRTFGNADPLHYAAVTVEVESIVAGSLRPTDGTALTLEVPLFGGVGELREMRAALPTRGLFFLRNKGTSAAAAGLSSAQQRGEAGFYRLMTFDAAILDRAGRAAVGEARGYLAALSGIGFSEAVAIVHDAGP
;
A
#
# COMPACT_ATOMS: atom_id res chain seq x y z
N MET A 1 11.14 54.44 -55.36
CA MET A 1 9.81 53.76 -55.26
C MET A 1 9.56 53.45 -53.81
N SER A 2 8.80 54.31 -53.14
CA SER A 2 8.44 54.07 -51.67
C SER A 2 7.12 53.36 -51.59
N ALA A 3 7.11 52.18 -51.05
CA ALA A 3 5.88 51.40 -50.73
C ALA A 3 5.32 51.91 -49.41
N ALA A 4 4.17 52.56 -49.48
CA ALA A 4 3.43 52.99 -48.28
C ALA A 4 2.75 51.81 -47.58
N LEU A 5 3.15 51.56 -46.37
CA LEU A 5 2.47 50.62 -45.46
C LEU A 5 1.09 51.17 -45.10
N ARG A 6 0.03 50.43 -45.45
CA ARG A 6 -1.35 50.74 -45.03
C ARG A 6 -1.53 50.41 -43.54
N PRO A 7 -2.10 51.29 -42.72
CA PRO A 7 -2.39 51.00 -41.32
C PRO A 7 -3.49 49.94 -41.23
N LEU A 8 -3.24 48.90 -40.40
CA LEU A 8 -4.21 47.89 -40.05
C LEU A 8 -5.37 48.53 -39.27
N ARG A 9 -6.60 48.21 -39.67
CA ARG A 9 -7.82 48.76 -39.03
C ARG A 9 -7.93 48.26 -37.57
N PRO A 10 -8.34 49.11 -36.63
CA PRO A 10 -8.35 48.77 -35.17
C PRO A 10 -9.20 47.55 -34.82
N ARG A 11 -10.14 47.13 -35.68
CA ARG A 11 -10.96 45.92 -35.47
C ARG A 11 -10.18 44.60 -35.52
N HIS A 12 -9.07 44.52 -36.23
CA HIS A 12 -8.27 43.29 -36.28
C HIS A 12 -7.33 43.16 -35.09
N LEU A 13 -6.93 44.23 -34.45
CA LEU A 13 -6.11 44.21 -33.23
C LEU A 13 -6.90 43.68 -32.02
N VAL A 14 -8.20 44.01 -31.93
CA VAL A 14 -9.08 43.51 -30.82
C VAL A 14 -9.34 42.01 -30.95
N MET A 15 -9.52 41.50 -32.17
CA MET A 15 -9.75 40.07 -32.41
C MET A 15 -8.51 39.20 -32.11
N VAL A 16 -7.32 39.70 -32.47
CA VAL A 16 -6.06 38.98 -32.17
C VAL A 16 -5.75 38.98 -30.65
N ALA A 17 -6.02 40.11 -29.96
CA ALA A 17 -5.88 40.17 -28.50
C ALA A 17 -6.87 39.27 -27.75
N LEU A 18 -8.11 39.13 -28.26
CA LEU A 18 -9.13 38.27 -27.68
C LEU A 18 -8.77 36.78 -27.91
N ALA A 19 -8.24 36.43 -29.07
CA ALA A 19 -7.81 35.06 -29.38
C ALA A 19 -6.58 34.63 -28.55
N LEU A 20 -5.65 35.52 -28.28
CA LEU A 20 -4.48 35.27 -27.41
C LEU A 20 -4.91 35.15 -25.93
N ALA A 21 -5.87 35.94 -25.46
CA ALA A 21 -6.38 35.89 -24.12
C ALA A 21 -7.19 34.58 -23.87
N LEU A 22 -7.95 34.10 -24.87
CA LEU A 22 -8.64 32.82 -24.81
C LEU A 22 -7.68 31.61 -24.87
N ALA A 23 -6.58 31.71 -25.65
CA ALA A 23 -5.56 30.64 -25.67
C ALA A 23 -4.77 30.56 -24.38
N CYS A 24 -4.51 31.68 -23.68
CA CYS A 24 -3.89 31.65 -22.35
C CYS A 24 -4.82 31.13 -21.25
N GLN A 25 -6.14 31.26 -21.37
CA GLN A 25 -7.09 30.72 -20.41
C GLN A 25 -7.32 29.23 -20.59
N ALA A 26 -7.22 28.72 -21.83
CA ALA A 26 -7.35 27.28 -22.09
C ALA A 26 -6.18 26.44 -21.53
N SER A 27 -5.00 27.04 -21.36
CA SER A 27 -3.84 26.34 -20.77
C SER A 27 -3.81 26.33 -19.23
N VAL A 28 -4.65 27.14 -18.57
CA VAL A 28 -4.77 27.13 -17.10
C VAL A 28 -5.93 26.23 -16.64
N ALA A 29 -6.96 26.02 -17.49
CA ALA A 29 -8.08 25.16 -17.16
C ALA A 29 -7.77 23.65 -17.31
N ALA A 30 -6.72 23.27 -18.03
CA ALA A 30 -6.32 21.88 -18.18
C ALA A 30 -5.57 21.31 -16.95
N ALA A 31 -5.17 22.17 -15.99
CA ALA A 31 -4.50 21.74 -14.77
C ALA A 31 -5.46 21.51 -13.58
N GLU A 32 -6.75 21.85 -13.73
CA GLU A 32 -7.75 21.68 -12.65
C GLU A 32 -8.67 20.46 -12.83
N ASP A 33 -8.60 19.73 -13.92
CA ASP A 33 -9.47 18.59 -14.20
C ASP A 33 -8.68 17.27 -14.29
N LEU A 34 -7.68 17.11 -13.44
CA LEU A 34 -7.27 15.80 -12.99
C LEU A 34 -8.39 15.35 -12.06
N GLY A 35 -9.34 14.61 -12.59
CA GLY A 35 -10.48 14.03 -11.85
C GLY A 35 -10.05 13.41 -10.52
N PRO A 36 -11.00 13.00 -9.65
CA PRO A 36 -10.66 12.46 -8.34
C PRO A 36 -9.55 11.43 -8.52
N PRO A 37 -8.51 11.43 -7.68
CA PRO A 37 -7.31 10.63 -7.89
C PRO A 37 -7.67 9.17 -8.01
N ILE A 38 -7.88 8.70 -9.24
CA ILE A 38 -7.95 7.29 -9.54
C ILE A 38 -6.52 6.82 -9.35
N GLY A 39 -6.26 6.21 -8.20
CA GLY A 39 -5.07 5.42 -7.97
C GLY A 39 -3.99 6.05 -7.14
N SER A 40 -3.56 7.18 -7.04
CA SER A 40 -2.49 7.64 -6.15
C SER A 40 -2.99 8.68 -5.17
N LEU A 41 -3.43 8.26 -3.99
CA LEU A 41 -3.71 9.18 -2.90
C LEU A 41 -2.41 9.42 -2.14
N PHE A 42 -2.06 10.69 -1.93
CA PHE A 42 -0.98 11.03 -1.02
C PHE A 42 -1.30 10.48 0.37
N ALA A 43 -0.33 9.85 1.00
CA ALA A 43 -0.46 9.35 2.36
C ALA A 43 -0.82 10.46 3.36
N CYS A 44 -0.66 11.73 2.96
CA CYS A 44 -1.08 12.91 3.72
C CYS A 44 -2.58 13.14 3.80
N GLU A 45 -3.37 12.54 2.92
CA GLU A 45 -4.82 12.81 2.79
C GLU A 45 -5.67 11.84 3.61
N ARG A 46 -5.13 11.22 4.66
CA ARG A 46 -5.90 10.30 5.50
C ARG A 46 -7.08 11.02 6.17
N PRO A 47 -8.31 10.54 5.92
CA PRO A 47 -9.50 11.09 6.54
C PRO A 47 -9.49 10.90 8.05
N GLY A 48 -9.92 11.90 8.78
CA GLY A 48 -10.25 11.80 10.22
C GLY A 48 -9.07 11.93 11.19
N VAL A 49 -7.83 12.06 10.73
CA VAL A 49 -6.68 12.38 11.59
C VAL A 49 -6.45 13.89 11.56
N THR A 50 -6.57 14.55 12.72
CA THR A 50 -6.30 15.98 12.84
C THR A 50 -5.11 16.19 13.78
N PRO A 51 -3.97 16.74 13.32
CA PRO A 51 -3.67 17.08 11.93
C PRO A 51 -3.42 15.84 11.08
N PRO A 52 -3.63 15.92 9.76
CA PRO A 52 -3.33 14.84 8.84
C PRO A 52 -1.85 14.43 8.99
N ARG A 53 -1.58 13.13 9.03
CA ARG A 53 -0.21 12.62 9.09
C ARG A 53 0.24 12.28 7.68
N CYS A 54 1.16 13.05 7.16
CA CYS A 54 1.91 12.68 5.97
C CYS A 54 2.99 11.69 6.37
N THR A 55 2.89 10.45 5.92
CA THR A 55 3.84 9.41 6.28
C THR A 55 4.85 9.11 5.18
N SER A 56 4.64 9.64 3.98
CA SER A 56 5.46 9.32 2.82
C SER A 56 5.78 10.51 1.91
N VAL A 57 5.65 11.73 2.37
CA VAL A 57 6.03 12.92 1.60
C VAL A 57 7.37 13.43 2.11
N GLY A 58 8.30 13.70 1.19
CA GLY A 58 9.60 14.29 1.51
C GLY A 58 9.48 15.74 1.97
N ASP A 59 10.44 16.19 2.77
CA ASP A 59 10.53 17.58 3.26
C ASP A 59 11.13 18.56 2.23
N SER A 60 11.67 18.05 1.12
CA SER A 60 12.34 18.83 0.10
C SER A 60 12.28 18.15 -1.28
N PRO A 61 12.60 18.87 -2.37
CA PRO A 61 12.73 18.27 -3.70
C PRO A 61 13.92 17.32 -3.84
N ARG A 62 14.77 17.22 -2.84
CA ARG A 62 15.89 16.27 -2.81
C ARG A 62 15.48 15.08 -1.96
N HIS A 63 15.49 13.91 -2.58
CA HIS A 63 15.11 12.66 -1.94
C HIS A 63 16.35 11.77 -1.81
N TYR A 64 16.84 11.64 -0.58
CA TYR A 64 18.08 10.95 -0.29
C TYR A 64 17.80 9.49 0.08
N VAL A 65 18.33 8.56 -0.71
CA VAL A 65 18.13 7.12 -0.55
C VAL A 65 19.44 6.47 -0.15
N ALA A 66 19.49 5.84 1.01
CA ALA A 66 20.64 5.07 1.48
C ALA A 66 20.37 3.57 1.31
N PHE A 67 21.36 2.81 0.86
CA PHE A 67 21.27 1.37 0.72
C PHE A 67 21.94 0.70 1.91
N ASP A 68 21.15 -0.03 2.71
CA ASP A 68 21.69 -0.82 3.82
C ASP A 68 22.60 -1.95 3.32
N GLY A 69 23.49 -2.42 4.17
CA GLY A 69 24.39 -3.53 3.85
C GLY A 69 23.70 -4.87 3.58
N SER A 70 22.43 -5.03 4.00
CA SER A 70 21.58 -6.20 3.71
C SER A 70 21.03 -6.19 2.29
N LEU A 71 20.95 -5.03 1.64
CA LEU A 71 20.37 -4.92 0.30
C LEU A 71 21.24 -5.69 -0.71
N THR A 72 20.64 -6.67 -1.40
CA THR A 72 21.36 -7.48 -2.39
C THR A 72 21.75 -6.66 -3.62
N GLU A 73 22.83 -7.04 -4.29
CA GLU A 73 23.34 -6.30 -5.45
C GLU A 73 22.31 -6.16 -6.59
N PRO A 74 21.51 -7.19 -6.96
CA PRO A 74 20.47 -7.02 -7.97
C PRO A 74 19.40 -5.99 -7.61
N LEU A 75 19.05 -5.86 -6.33
CA LEU A 75 18.10 -4.87 -5.86
C LEU A 75 18.72 -3.47 -5.78
N ARG A 76 20.03 -3.36 -5.49
CA ARG A 76 20.75 -2.08 -5.59
C ARG A 76 20.73 -1.53 -7.00
N VAL A 77 21.01 -2.39 -7.99
CA VAL A 77 20.96 -2.01 -9.41
C VAL A 77 19.54 -1.58 -9.78
N ALA A 78 18.53 -2.37 -9.46
CA ALA A 78 17.14 -2.04 -9.77
C ALA A 78 16.70 -0.70 -9.16
N LEU A 79 17.02 -0.45 -7.87
CA LEU A 79 16.70 0.83 -7.23
C LEU A 79 17.46 2.00 -7.86
N HIS A 80 18.77 1.81 -8.15
CA HIS A 80 19.57 2.85 -8.79
C HIS A 80 19.01 3.24 -10.16
N ASP A 81 18.74 2.24 -11.01
CA ASP A 81 18.20 2.46 -12.35
C ASP A 81 16.82 3.12 -12.28
N THR A 82 15.93 2.65 -11.40
CA THR A 82 14.63 3.27 -11.15
C THR A 82 14.76 4.74 -10.73
N MET A 83 15.66 5.06 -9.81
CA MET A 83 15.90 6.45 -9.37
C MET A 83 16.30 7.35 -10.54
N VAL A 84 17.08 6.82 -11.49
CA VAL A 84 17.59 7.58 -12.64
C VAL A 84 16.58 7.65 -13.78
N GLU A 85 15.96 6.51 -14.12
CA GLU A 85 15.13 6.38 -15.34
C GLU A 85 13.68 6.77 -15.07
N ASP A 86 13.06 6.24 -14.01
CA ASP A 86 11.64 6.45 -13.76
C ASP A 86 11.36 7.76 -13.02
N TYR A 87 12.22 8.13 -12.07
CA TYR A 87 12.07 9.38 -11.31
C TYR A 87 12.84 10.56 -11.91
N GLY A 88 13.76 10.31 -12.84
CA GLY A 88 14.47 11.35 -13.59
C GLY A 88 13.56 12.37 -14.28
N PRO A 89 12.40 12.00 -14.85
CA PRO A 89 11.43 12.92 -15.45
C PRO A 89 10.68 13.78 -14.43
N THR A 90 10.76 13.47 -13.13
CA THR A 90 10.07 14.24 -12.09
C THR A 90 10.87 15.48 -11.66
N ASP A 91 10.23 16.38 -10.91
CA ASP A 91 10.90 17.52 -10.29
C ASP A 91 11.75 17.13 -9.04
N LEU A 92 11.68 15.85 -8.63
CA LEU A 92 12.50 15.33 -7.55
C LEU A 92 13.91 15.04 -8.03
N VAL A 93 14.88 15.33 -7.18
CA VAL A 93 16.27 14.93 -7.37
C VAL A 93 16.57 13.77 -6.44
N MET A 94 16.49 12.55 -6.97
CA MET A 94 16.88 11.34 -6.25
C MET A 94 18.39 11.31 -6.05
N ILE A 95 18.86 11.08 -4.83
CA ILE A 95 20.28 11.12 -4.47
C ILE A 95 20.63 9.86 -3.68
N GLU A 96 21.44 8.99 -4.28
CA GLU A 96 21.99 7.85 -3.57
C GLU A 96 23.02 8.31 -2.53
N GLN A 97 22.94 7.72 -1.33
CA GLN A 97 23.88 7.95 -0.23
C GLN A 97 24.64 6.67 0.11
N ALA A 98 25.94 6.84 0.34
CA ALA A 98 26.80 5.73 0.73
C ALA A 98 26.49 5.14 2.13
N ALA A 99 25.84 5.93 2.99
CA ALA A 99 25.38 5.51 4.31
C ALA A 99 24.29 6.47 4.83
N PRO A 100 23.37 5.99 5.67
CA PRO A 100 22.35 6.83 6.29
C PRO A 100 22.95 7.98 7.13
N ASN A 101 22.35 9.16 7.04
CA ASN A 101 22.72 10.33 7.83
C ASN A 101 21.50 11.19 8.15
N GLY A 102 21.69 12.40 8.67
CA GLY A 102 20.58 13.30 9.07
C GLY A 102 19.73 13.84 7.92
N LEU A 103 20.13 13.62 6.65
CA LEU A 103 19.40 14.02 5.45
C LEU A 103 18.71 12.84 4.76
N THR A 104 18.87 11.62 5.25
CA THR A 104 18.33 10.42 4.61
C THR A 104 16.80 10.41 4.72
N ASP A 105 16.14 10.29 3.56
CA ASP A 105 14.68 10.17 3.46
C ASP A 105 14.24 8.70 3.43
N VAL A 106 15.05 7.83 2.82
CA VAL A 106 14.75 6.40 2.66
C VAL A 106 15.98 5.57 2.98
N ILE A 107 15.79 4.47 3.71
CA ILE A 107 16.79 3.41 3.89
C ILE A 107 16.22 2.13 3.32
N ALA A 108 16.90 1.53 2.34
CA ALA A 108 16.45 0.31 1.68
C ALA A 108 17.13 -0.93 2.27
N PHE A 109 16.33 -1.94 2.59
CA PHE A 109 16.73 -3.23 3.17
C PHE A 109 16.27 -4.40 2.32
N SER A 110 16.92 -5.55 2.43
CA SER A 110 16.38 -6.81 1.96
C SER A 110 16.72 -7.97 2.88
N ALA A 111 15.74 -8.83 3.17
CA ALA A 111 15.92 -10.05 3.96
C ALA A 111 14.77 -11.03 3.68
N ASP A 112 14.90 -12.28 4.14
CA ASP A 112 13.75 -13.16 4.30
C ASP A 112 12.96 -12.70 5.53
N TYR A 113 11.83 -12.05 5.29
CA TYR A 113 10.92 -11.57 6.33
C TYR A 113 9.76 -12.55 6.61
N GLY A 114 9.88 -13.77 6.15
CA GLY A 114 8.82 -14.77 6.25
C GLY A 114 7.69 -14.53 5.26
N GLU A 115 6.70 -15.40 5.27
CA GLU A 115 5.50 -15.24 4.46
C GLU A 115 4.51 -14.28 5.14
N ASN A 116 4.51 -13.03 4.69
CA ASN A 116 3.67 -11.95 5.23
C ASN A 116 2.61 -11.41 4.27
N GLY A 117 2.61 -11.87 3.01
CA GLY A 117 1.69 -11.38 1.98
C GLY A 117 2.24 -10.23 1.14
N ALA A 118 3.47 -9.71 1.43
CA ALA A 118 4.08 -8.62 0.70
C ALA A 118 5.44 -9.02 0.11
N ALA A 119 5.69 -8.62 -1.14
CA ALA A 119 7.01 -8.73 -1.79
C ALA A 119 7.91 -7.54 -1.42
N GLY A 120 7.32 -6.37 -1.18
CA GLY A 120 7.96 -5.18 -0.66
C GLY A 120 6.99 -4.37 0.18
N TRP A 121 7.51 -3.43 0.95
CA TRP A 121 6.72 -2.43 1.68
C TRP A 121 7.58 -1.24 2.07
N VAL A 122 6.89 -0.12 2.30
CA VAL A 122 7.46 1.08 2.89
C VAL A 122 6.83 1.33 4.25
N TYR A 123 7.65 1.66 5.22
CA TYR A 123 7.25 1.97 6.58
C TYR A 123 7.87 3.29 7.05
N CYS A 124 7.11 4.07 7.80
CA CYS A 124 7.60 5.30 8.43
C CYS A 124 7.80 5.12 9.94
N PRO A 125 9.03 4.84 10.41
CA PRO A 125 9.31 4.63 11.82
C PRO A 125 9.24 5.93 12.63
N ARG A 126 9.49 7.07 11.99
CA ARG A 126 9.55 8.37 12.68
C ARG A 126 8.98 9.49 11.83
N THR A 127 7.92 10.09 12.30
CA THR A 127 7.40 11.34 11.71
C THR A 127 8.16 12.55 12.29
N SER A 128 8.21 13.64 11.51
CA SER A 128 8.68 14.95 12.00
C SER A 128 7.81 15.43 13.16
N PRO A 129 8.32 16.32 14.03
CA PRO A 129 7.49 16.98 15.04
C PRO A 129 6.29 17.69 14.40
N GLN A 130 5.14 17.67 15.10
CA GLN A 130 3.96 18.41 14.66
C GLN A 130 4.27 19.89 14.53
N GLY A 131 3.81 20.54 13.47
CA GLY A 131 4.05 21.96 13.20
C GLY A 131 5.45 22.28 12.67
N ALA A 132 6.21 21.27 12.25
CA ALA A 132 7.53 21.49 11.67
C ALA A 132 7.48 22.18 10.30
N ASN A 133 6.33 22.19 9.62
CA ASN A 133 6.07 23.00 8.45
C ASN A 133 4.94 24.03 8.70
N PRO A 134 4.78 25.03 7.82
CA PRO A 134 3.75 26.08 7.96
C PRO A 134 2.31 25.53 8.05
N ASP A 135 2.05 24.38 7.46
CA ASP A 135 0.71 23.76 7.41
C ASP A 135 0.44 22.85 8.60
N GLY A 136 1.41 22.64 9.48
CA GLY A 136 1.29 21.77 10.64
C GLY A 136 1.37 20.27 10.30
N ASP A 137 1.67 19.92 9.04
CA ASP A 137 1.77 18.55 8.58
C ASP A 137 3.02 17.86 9.14
N ARG A 138 2.97 16.55 9.19
CA ARG A 138 4.11 15.71 9.55
C ARG A 138 4.56 14.94 8.31
N TRP A 139 5.86 14.86 8.10
CA TRP A 139 6.45 14.00 7.08
C TRP A 139 7.28 12.89 7.73
N CYS A 140 7.59 11.86 6.98
CA CYS A 140 8.50 10.82 7.42
C CYS A 140 9.94 11.32 7.39
N ARG A 141 10.68 11.15 8.48
CA ARG A 141 12.07 11.63 8.58
C ARG A 141 13.07 10.68 7.94
N ALA A 142 12.78 9.39 8.01
CA ALA A 142 13.53 8.34 7.33
C ALA A 142 12.56 7.18 7.16
N GLN A 143 12.18 6.90 5.92
CA GLN A 143 11.34 5.78 5.57
C GLN A 143 12.19 4.52 5.48
N GLU A 144 11.64 3.39 5.83
CA GLU A 144 12.24 2.09 5.66
C GLU A 144 11.56 1.39 4.49
N LEU A 145 12.33 1.08 3.45
CA LEU A 145 11.88 0.37 2.27
C LEU A 145 12.44 -1.05 2.33
N HIS A 146 11.57 -2.04 2.31
CA HIS A 146 11.92 -3.44 2.49
C HIS A 146 11.59 -4.28 1.27
N PHE A 147 12.50 -5.21 0.92
CA PHE A 147 12.27 -6.25 -0.08
C PHE A 147 12.29 -7.61 0.60
N ASN A 148 11.24 -8.38 0.42
CA ASN A 148 11.09 -9.68 1.07
C ASN A 148 11.69 -10.81 0.22
N LEU A 149 12.86 -11.29 0.59
CA LEU A 149 13.57 -12.36 -0.09
C LEU A 149 13.03 -13.77 0.24
N ASN A 150 11.86 -13.87 0.89
CA ASN A 150 11.24 -15.17 1.09
C ASN A 150 11.01 -15.86 -0.26
N PRO A 151 11.34 -17.14 -0.44
CA PRO A 151 11.19 -17.85 -1.71
C PRO A 151 9.79 -17.81 -2.29
N ARG A 152 8.76 -17.57 -1.47
CA ARG A 152 7.38 -17.40 -1.90
C ARG A 152 7.23 -16.22 -2.89
N TYR A 153 8.08 -15.22 -2.76
CA TYR A 153 8.04 -13.99 -3.57
C TYR A 153 9.07 -13.93 -4.70
N ALA A 154 9.66 -15.10 -5.03
CA ALA A 154 10.67 -15.17 -6.10
C ALA A 154 10.14 -14.71 -7.48
N ILE A 155 8.82 -14.82 -7.74
CA ILE A 155 8.20 -14.31 -8.98
C ILE A 155 8.23 -12.78 -9.07
N TYR A 156 8.38 -12.07 -7.94
CA TYR A 156 8.45 -10.61 -7.88
C TYR A 156 9.88 -10.09 -7.81
N LEU A 157 10.84 -10.91 -7.40
CA LEU A 157 12.23 -10.49 -7.15
C LEU A 157 13.25 -11.38 -7.86
N GLY A 158 12.82 -12.37 -8.66
CA GLY A 158 13.69 -13.37 -9.25
C GLY A 158 14.43 -12.94 -10.51
N ASP A 159 13.88 -12.01 -11.28
CA ASP A 159 14.48 -11.49 -12.52
C ASP A 159 14.56 -9.96 -12.51
N ASP A 160 15.25 -9.38 -13.50
CA ASP A 160 15.53 -7.94 -13.52
C ASP A 160 14.26 -7.11 -13.74
N ALA A 161 13.33 -7.55 -14.59
CA ALA A 161 12.09 -6.83 -14.86
C ALA A 161 11.18 -6.78 -13.62
N SER A 162 11.01 -7.92 -12.95
CA SER A 162 10.25 -8.01 -11.71
C SER A 162 10.86 -7.16 -10.60
N ARG A 163 12.20 -7.14 -10.47
CA ARG A 163 12.90 -6.27 -9.50
C ARG A 163 12.71 -4.78 -9.82
N ALA A 164 12.82 -4.39 -11.10
CA ALA A 164 12.58 -3.03 -11.54
C ALA A 164 11.13 -2.59 -11.22
N TYR A 165 10.15 -3.46 -11.49
CA TYR A 165 8.76 -3.23 -11.13
C TYR A 165 8.60 -2.96 -9.63
N VAL A 166 9.10 -3.86 -8.76
CA VAL A 166 8.97 -3.69 -7.30
C VAL A 166 9.75 -2.48 -6.81
N ALA A 167 10.93 -2.19 -7.37
CA ALA A 167 11.72 -1.00 -7.02
C ALA A 167 10.98 0.30 -7.35
N CYS A 168 10.39 0.40 -8.55
CA CYS A 168 9.59 1.55 -8.97
C CYS A 168 8.36 1.72 -8.06
N HIS A 169 7.66 0.61 -7.76
CA HIS A 169 6.49 0.56 -6.92
C HIS A 169 6.77 1.08 -5.50
N GLU A 170 7.75 0.49 -4.84
CA GLU A 170 8.07 0.85 -3.46
C GLU A 170 8.67 2.25 -3.33
N LEU A 171 9.51 2.70 -4.29
CA LEU A 171 9.95 4.08 -4.32
C LEU A 171 8.78 5.06 -4.51
N GLY A 172 7.74 4.68 -5.26
CA GLY A 172 6.54 5.48 -5.42
C GLY A 172 5.85 5.75 -4.09
N HIS A 173 5.79 4.75 -3.23
CA HIS A 173 5.24 4.92 -1.88
C HIS A 173 6.06 5.91 -1.05
N THR A 174 7.38 5.94 -1.21
CA THR A 174 8.23 6.89 -0.45
C THR A 174 8.00 8.34 -0.81
N VAL A 175 7.44 8.61 -1.99
CA VAL A 175 7.09 9.96 -2.47
C VAL A 175 5.57 10.23 -2.41
N GLY A 176 4.80 9.36 -1.75
CA GLY A 176 3.38 9.55 -1.46
C GLY A 176 2.42 8.94 -2.47
N LEU A 177 2.91 8.24 -3.48
CA LEU A 177 2.03 7.51 -4.37
C LEU A 177 1.42 6.30 -3.66
N ARG A 178 0.16 6.02 -3.95
CA ARG A 178 -0.55 4.81 -3.52
C ARG A 178 -0.86 3.93 -4.71
N HIS A 179 -1.31 2.71 -4.42
CA HIS A 179 -1.76 1.79 -5.46
C HIS A 179 -2.81 2.46 -6.34
N TRP A 180 -2.69 2.30 -7.63
CA TRP A 180 -3.81 2.52 -8.52
C TRP A 180 -4.91 1.54 -8.11
N GLY A 181 -5.98 2.08 -7.50
CA GLY A 181 -7.12 1.27 -7.13
C GLY A 181 -7.64 0.54 -8.34
N ASN A 182 -8.10 -0.70 -8.17
CA ASN A 182 -8.88 -1.38 -9.21
C ASN A 182 -10.04 -0.47 -9.56
N PRO A 183 -10.06 0.10 -10.78
CA PRO A 183 -11.24 0.84 -11.20
C PRO A 183 -12.43 -0.12 -11.10
N PRO A 184 -13.61 0.36 -10.69
CA PRO A 184 -14.82 -0.44 -10.89
C PRO A 184 -14.82 -0.88 -12.35
N GLU A 185 -15.28 -2.09 -12.65
CA GLU A 185 -15.24 -2.72 -14.00
C GLU A 185 -15.69 -1.82 -15.17
N SER A 186 -16.30 -0.68 -14.85
CA SER A 186 -16.75 0.36 -15.79
C SER A 186 -15.74 1.48 -16.08
N ALA A 187 -14.64 1.56 -15.35
CA ALA A 187 -13.60 2.56 -15.57
C ALA A 187 -12.55 1.97 -16.50
N GLY A 188 -12.47 2.37 -17.72
CA GLY A 188 -11.55 2.00 -18.79
C GLY A 188 -10.24 1.25 -18.47
N PRO A 189 -9.34 1.02 -19.42
CA PRO A 189 -8.15 0.21 -19.18
C PRO A 189 -7.34 0.81 -18.04
N VAL A 190 -6.92 -0.06 -17.11
CA VAL A 190 -5.99 0.30 -16.01
C VAL A 190 -4.75 0.93 -16.63
N ALA A 191 -4.35 2.08 -16.14
CA ALA A 191 -3.15 2.74 -16.65
C ALA A 191 -1.93 1.83 -16.45
N ALA A 192 -1.07 1.78 -17.45
CA ALA A 192 0.19 1.07 -17.35
C ALA A 192 1.14 1.87 -16.45
N THR A 193 1.28 1.45 -15.20
CA THR A 193 2.15 2.07 -14.19
C THR A 193 2.70 1.02 -13.24
N CYS A 194 3.91 1.23 -12.73
CA CYS A 194 4.46 0.39 -11.68
C CYS A 194 3.67 0.48 -10.36
N MET A 195 2.83 1.50 -10.17
CA MET A 195 1.97 1.64 -8.98
C MET A 195 0.74 0.72 -8.99
N ASN A 196 0.59 -0.16 -9.98
CA ASN A 196 -0.43 -1.21 -9.93
C ASN A 196 -0.05 -2.27 -8.90
N ALA A 197 -1.03 -2.72 -8.09
CA ALA A 197 -0.78 -3.71 -7.04
C ALA A 197 -0.69 -5.17 -7.56
N ASP A 198 -0.89 -5.44 -8.85
CA ASP A 198 -1.49 -6.71 -9.25
C ASP A 198 -0.63 -7.64 -10.12
N THR A 199 0.53 -7.22 -10.63
CA THR A 199 1.23 -8.05 -11.62
C THR A 199 2.75 -8.05 -11.43
N PRO A 200 3.37 -9.24 -11.26
CA PRO A 200 4.84 -9.34 -11.29
C PRO A 200 5.42 -8.96 -12.66
N ASP A 201 4.61 -9.05 -13.72
CA ASP A 201 4.95 -8.65 -15.10
C ASP A 201 4.39 -7.26 -15.44
N GLY A 202 4.13 -6.42 -14.44
CA GLY A 202 3.61 -5.07 -14.62
C GLY A 202 4.59 -4.13 -15.31
N PRO A 203 4.10 -2.94 -15.74
CA PRO A 203 4.97 -1.89 -16.24
C PRO A 203 6.01 -1.54 -15.18
N THR A 204 7.25 -1.38 -15.60
CA THR A 204 8.36 -0.99 -14.71
C THR A 204 8.47 0.52 -14.52
N GLU A 205 7.66 1.31 -15.23
CA GLU A 205 7.76 2.77 -15.30
C GLU A 205 6.56 3.45 -14.60
N LEU A 206 6.76 4.68 -14.18
CA LEU A 206 5.70 5.57 -13.71
C LEU A 206 4.81 6.00 -14.88
N HIS A 207 3.50 6.05 -14.65
CA HIS A 207 2.58 6.69 -15.61
C HIS A 207 2.79 8.23 -15.61
N PRO A 208 2.57 8.93 -16.74
CA PRO A 208 2.66 10.39 -16.76
C PRO A 208 1.83 11.11 -15.69
N ASP A 209 0.69 10.56 -15.28
CA ASP A 209 -0.11 11.10 -14.19
C ASP A 209 0.58 10.96 -12.84
N ASP A 210 1.33 9.87 -12.60
CA ASP A 210 2.12 9.70 -11.38
C ASP A 210 3.24 10.74 -11.35
N VAL A 211 3.94 10.96 -12.47
CA VAL A 211 4.95 12.01 -12.61
C VAL A 211 4.34 13.39 -12.32
N ALA A 212 3.17 13.70 -12.90
CA ALA A 212 2.49 14.97 -12.66
C ALA A 212 2.11 15.16 -11.18
N ARG A 213 1.71 14.10 -10.49
CA ARG A 213 1.37 14.13 -9.06
C ARG A 213 2.60 14.29 -8.18
N ILE A 214 3.68 13.57 -8.47
CA ILE A 214 4.96 13.77 -7.80
C ILE A 214 5.37 15.23 -7.91
N ASN A 215 5.32 15.80 -9.11
CA ASN A 215 5.69 17.19 -9.36
C ASN A 215 4.77 18.20 -8.65
N ALA A 216 3.51 17.85 -8.45
CA ALA A 216 2.55 18.72 -7.76
C ALA A 216 2.67 18.65 -6.23
N TYR A 217 3.00 17.48 -5.67
CA TYR A 217 2.72 17.22 -4.26
C TYR A 217 3.82 16.48 -3.48
N ALA A 218 4.80 15.85 -4.11
CA ALA A 218 5.75 14.99 -3.39
C ALA A 218 6.60 15.70 -2.33
N TYR A 219 6.65 17.02 -2.38
CA TYR A 219 7.32 17.82 -1.36
C TYR A 219 6.60 19.16 -1.17
N ILE A 220 6.73 19.70 0.03
CA ILE A 220 6.00 20.90 0.45
C ILE A 220 6.54 22.13 -0.27
N ARG A 221 5.86 22.55 -1.32
CA ARG A 221 6.15 23.81 -2.03
C ARG A 221 5.30 24.97 -1.56
N ARG A 222 4.08 24.72 -1.06
CA ARG A 222 3.11 25.75 -0.68
C ARG A 222 2.07 25.19 0.28
N PRO A 223 1.35 26.04 1.05
CA PRO A 223 0.20 25.61 1.84
C PRO A 223 -0.78 24.83 0.96
N SER A 224 -1.12 23.61 1.37
CA SER A 224 -2.04 22.74 0.66
C SER A 224 -3.41 23.40 0.55
N PRO A 225 -3.98 23.57 -0.66
CA PRO A 225 -5.34 24.04 -0.78
C PRO A 225 -6.31 22.88 -0.54
N ARG A 226 -7.00 22.92 0.58
CA ARG A 226 -8.21 22.18 0.89
C ARG A 226 -8.09 20.66 1.06
N HIS A 227 -8.01 20.26 2.32
CA HIS A 227 -8.28 18.88 2.74
C HIS A 227 -9.71 18.48 2.39
N VAL A 228 -9.87 17.50 1.54
CA VAL A 228 -11.15 16.80 1.35
C VAL A 228 -11.31 15.88 2.56
N ARG A 229 -12.30 16.14 3.41
CA ARG A 229 -12.70 15.19 4.45
C ARG A 229 -13.29 13.96 3.77
N LEU A 230 -12.60 12.87 3.86
CA LEU A 230 -13.17 11.55 3.66
C LEU A 230 -13.70 11.06 5.02
N ASP A 231 -14.74 10.23 5.03
CA ASP A 231 -15.44 9.82 6.24
C ASP A 231 -14.54 9.11 7.26
N ALA A 232 -14.82 9.33 8.54
CA ALA A 232 -13.98 8.89 9.64
C ALA A 232 -13.78 7.37 9.65
N PRO A 233 -12.54 6.88 9.83
CA PRO A 233 -12.27 5.46 9.89
C PRO A 233 -12.88 4.84 11.14
N VAL A 234 -13.28 3.57 11.03
CA VAL A 234 -13.80 2.77 12.15
C VAL A 234 -12.70 2.57 13.18
N GLU A 235 -12.80 3.25 14.31
CA GLU A 235 -11.80 3.17 15.38
C GLU A 235 -11.66 1.75 15.97
N GLY A 236 -10.43 1.33 16.25
CA GLY A 236 -10.10 0.20 17.13
C GLY A 236 -10.36 -1.17 16.53
N THR A 237 -9.99 -1.46 15.29
CA THR A 237 -10.13 -2.79 14.68
C THR A 237 -8.81 -3.54 14.64
N LEU A 238 -8.86 -4.87 14.80
CA LEU A 238 -7.74 -5.79 14.58
C LEU A 238 -7.14 -5.60 13.16
N LEU A 239 -7.97 -5.19 12.20
CA LEU A 239 -7.65 -4.98 10.79
C LEU A 239 -6.89 -3.68 10.51
N ARG A 240 -6.90 -2.73 11.45
CA ARG A 240 -6.18 -1.47 11.29
C ARG A 240 -4.68 -1.60 11.57
N HIS A 241 -4.30 -2.67 12.28
CA HIS A 241 -2.96 -2.83 12.82
C HIS A 241 -1.96 -3.53 11.91
N PRO A 242 -2.32 -4.44 10.98
CA PRO A 242 -1.33 -4.99 10.04
C PRO A 242 -0.63 -3.90 9.23
N PHE A 243 -1.34 -2.78 9.02
CA PHE A 243 -0.83 -1.60 8.32
C PHE A 243 -1.07 -0.37 9.18
N GLY A 244 -0.38 -0.26 10.30
CA GLY A 244 -0.40 0.94 11.13
C GLY A 244 -0.35 2.22 10.27
N ASP A 245 -0.73 3.36 10.80
CA ASP A 245 -0.63 4.63 10.08
C ASP A 245 0.79 4.78 9.49
N GLY A 246 0.97 4.58 8.17
CA GLY A 246 2.25 4.79 7.51
C GLY A 246 2.94 3.57 6.90
N VAL A 247 2.24 2.46 6.70
CA VAL A 247 2.73 1.33 5.89
C VAL A 247 1.99 1.29 4.56
N GLU A 248 2.74 1.18 3.49
CA GLU A 248 2.26 0.81 2.16
C GLU A 248 3.01 -0.45 1.73
N ALA A 249 2.36 -1.39 1.07
CA ALA A 249 2.95 -2.68 0.74
C ALA A 249 2.43 -3.22 -0.59
N LEU A 250 3.32 -3.84 -1.37
CA LEU A 250 2.95 -4.62 -2.56
C LEU A 250 2.40 -5.97 -2.13
N GLU A 251 1.07 -6.10 -2.09
CA GLU A 251 0.40 -7.37 -1.85
C GLU A 251 0.61 -8.31 -3.03
N VAL A 252 1.02 -9.54 -2.74
CA VAL A 252 1.29 -10.57 -3.75
C VAL A 252 0.05 -11.36 -4.17
N GLU A 253 -1.09 -11.14 -3.55
CA GLU A 253 -2.33 -11.84 -3.86
C GLU A 253 -3.40 -10.86 -4.27
N HIS A 254 -3.55 -10.72 -5.57
CA HIS A 254 -4.67 -9.99 -6.15
C HIS A 254 -5.93 -10.86 -6.14
N VAL A 255 -6.96 -10.37 -5.48
CA VAL A 255 -8.24 -11.06 -5.36
C VAL A 255 -9.34 -10.16 -5.94
N PRO A 256 -9.79 -10.43 -7.19
CA PRO A 256 -10.67 -9.52 -7.92
C PRO A 256 -12.12 -9.53 -7.44
N SER A 257 -12.54 -10.53 -6.66
CA SER A 257 -13.92 -10.68 -6.22
C SER A 257 -14.03 -11.45 -4.91
N LEU A 258 -15.19 -11.36 -4.26
CA LEU A 258 -15.51 -12.16 -3.07
C LEU A 258 -15.42 -13.66 -3.34
N ALA A 259 -15.91 -14.13 -4.50
CA ALA A 259 -15.81 -15.54 -4.89
C ALA A 259 -14.36 -15.99 -5.02
N ALA A 260 -13.49 -15.16 -5.61
CA ALA A 260 -12.06 -15.42 -5.70
C ALA A 260 -11.39 -15.42 -4.32
N MET A 261 -11.80 -14.53 -3.40
CA MET A 261 -11.34 -14.50 -2.00
C MET A 261 -11.69 -15.82 -1.29
N VAL A 262 -12.92 -16.28 -1.42
CA VAL A 262 -13.36 -17.55 -0.82
C VAL A 262 -12.60 -18.74 -1.42
N THR A 263 -12.53 -18.80 -2.75
CA THR A 263 -11.88 -19.93 -3.47
C THR A 263 -10.36 -19.96 -3.25
N GLY A 264 -9.71 -18.80 -3.13
CA GLY A 264 -8.27 -18.68 -2.88
C GLY A 264 -7.87 -18.96 -1.43
N SER A 265 -8.82 -18.92 -0.49
CA SER A 265 -8.57 -19.26 0.91
C SER A 265 -8.51 -20.77 1.13
N ASP A 266 -7.58 -21.25 1.95
CA ASP A 266 -7.58 -22.67 2.37
C ASP A 266 -8.77 -22.96 3.28
N VAL A 267 -9.16 -21.99 4.09
CA VAL A 267 -10.35 -22.03 4.94
C VAL A 267 -10.90 -20.63 5.23
N VAL A 268 -12.21 -20.52 5.24
CA VAL A 268 -12.95 -19.34 5.71
C VAL A 268 -13.71 -19.72 6.97
N VAL A 269 -13.44 -19.02 8.07
CA VAL A 269 -14.02 -19.36 9.39
C VAL A 269 -14.69 -18.15 10.04
N VAL A 270 -15.80 -18.41 10.72
CA VAL A 270 -16.26 -17.54 11.81
C VAL A 270 -15.52 -17.96 13.06
N GLY A 271 -14.87 -17.03 13.72
CA GLY A 271 -14.10 -17.33 14.90
C GLY A 271 -13.98 -16.13 15.84
N ARG A 272 -13.47 -16.42 17.02
CA ARG A 272 -13.22 -15.43 18.09
C ARG A 272 -11.74 -15.35 18.38
N VAL A 273 -11.19 -14.14 18.33
CA VAL A 273 -9.83 -13.88 18.80
C VAL A 273 -9.84 -13.92 20.33
N THR A 274 -9.11 -14.85 20.89
CA THR A 274 -9.06 -15.08 22.36
C THR A 274 -7.73 -14.69 22.99
N ALA A 275 -6.64 -14.68 22.20
CA ALA A 275 -5.34 -14.26 22.68
C ALA A 275 -4.50 -13.62 21.57
N ILE A 276 -3.64 -12.68 21.94
CA ILE A 276 -2.62 -12.08 21.09
C ILE A 276 -1.29 -12.07 21.86
N ALA A 277 -0.28 -12.73 21.32
CA ALA A 277 1.06 -12.82 21.88
C ALA A 277 2.11 -12.33 20.88
N ALA A 278 3.33 -12.09 21.34
CA ALA A 278 4.47 -11.96 20.44
C ALA A 278 4.68 -13.30 19.71
N GLY A 279 4.80 -13.23 18.40
CA GLY A 279 5.05 -14.36 17.52
C GLY A 279 6.50 -14.46 17.10
N ARG A 280 6.73 -14.95 15.90
CA ARG A 280 8.07 -15.10 15.30
C ARG A 280 8.65 -13.76 14.88
N THR A 281 9.93 -13.76 14.61
CA THR A 281 10.66 -12.60 14.09
C THR A 281 11.51 -13.06 12.90
N PHE A 282 11.50 -12.30 11.82
CA PHE A 282 12.25 -12.58 10.61
C PHE A 282 13.07 -11.37 10.18
N GLY A 283 14.13 -11.60 9.39
CA GLY A 283 15.06 -10.57 8.96
C GLY A 283 16.18 -10.32 9.98
N ASN A 284 17.33 -9.84 9.50
CA ASN A 284 18.53 -9.68 10.30
C ASN A 284 18.92 -8.22 10.54
N ALA A 285 18.72 -7.35 9.55
CA ALA A 285 19.15 -5.95 9.63
C ALA A 285 18.07 -5.05 10.25
N ASP A 286 16.83 -5.21 9.80
CA ASP A 286 15.64 -4.58 10.36
C ASP A 286 14.55 -5.63 10.50
N PRO A 287 14.44 -6.24 11.70
CA PRO A 287 13.61 -7.43 11.87
C PRO A 287 12.12 -7.12 11.87
N LEU A 288 11.36 -7.85 11.04
CA LEU A 288 9.91 -7.87 11.07
C LEU A 288 9.41 -8.80 12.18
N HIS A 289 8.68 -8.25 13.12
CA HIS A 289 8.02 -8.99 14.19
C HIS A 289 6.61 -9.39 13.79
N TYR A 290 6.12 -10.49 14.33
CA TYR A 290 4.75 -10.95 14.14
C TYR A 290 4.00 -11.01 15.47
N ALA A 291 2.69 -10.79 15.39
CA ALA A 291 1.77 -11.23 16.44
C ALA A 291 1.30 -12.64 16.15
N ALA A 292 1.28 -13.48 17.18
CA ALA A 292 0.58 -14.76 17.17
C ALA A 292 -0.82 -14.54 17.75
N VAL A 293 -1.83 -14.59 16.87
CA VAL A 293 -3.23 -14.34 17.20
C VAL A 293 -3.95 -15.69 17.27
N THR A 294 -4.49 -16.03 18.44
CA THR A 294 -5.28 -17.26 18.61
C THR A 294 -6.73 -16.99 18.23
N VAL A 295 -7.23 -17.73 17.24
CA VAL A 295 -8.60 -17.67 16.76
C VAL A 295 -9.30 -18.99 17.13
N GLU A 296 -10.24 -18.96 18.07
CA GLU A 296 -11.15 -20.07 18.32
C GLU A 296 -12.21 -20.14 17.23
N VAL A 297 -12.28 -21.28 16.53
CA VAL A 297 -13.19 -21.49 15.40
C VAL A 297 -14.59 -21.82 15.91
N GLU A 298 -15.57 -20.98 15.61
CA GLU A 298 -16.99 -21.21 15.91
C GLU A 298 -17.67 -22.02 14.79
N SER A 299 -17.36 -21.72 13.53
CA SER A 299 -17.85 -22.47 12.36
C SER A 299 -16.94 -22.29 11.16
N ILE A 300 -16.95 -23.28 10.27
CA ILE A 300 -16.31 -23.21 8.96
C ILE A 300 -17.36 -22.78 7.95
N VAL A 301 -17.07 -21.74 7.18
CA VAL A 301 -17.94 -21.19 6.14
C VAL A 301 -17.59 -21.78 4.77
N ALA A 302 -16.28 -21.94 4.48
CA ALA A 302 -15.80 -22.58 3.25
C ALA A 302 -14.44 -23.24 3.51
N GLY A 303 -14.03 -24.16 2.65
CA GLY A 303 -12.76 -24.88 2.77
C GLY A 303 -12.75 -25.88 3.92
N SER A 304 -11.56 -26.22 4.44
CA SER A 304 -11.42 -27.17 5.53
C SER A 304 -10.19 -26.88 6.40
N LEU A 305 -10.32 -27.14 7.69
CA LEU A 305 -9.19 -27.17 8.61
C LEU A 305 -8.36 -28.44 8.36
N ARG A 306 -7.07 -28.35 8.64
CA ARG A 306 -6.22 -29.53 8.66
C ARG A 306 -6.57 -30.40 9.87
N PRO A 307 -6.37 -31.72 9.78
CA PRO A 307 -6.66 -32.62 10.89
C PRO A 307 -5.92 -32.30 12.20
N THR A 308 -4.80 -31.56 12.10
CA THR A 308 -3.95 -31.15 13.24
C THR A 308 -4.36 -29.85 13.91
N ASP A 309 -5.31 -29.09 13.33
CA ASP A 309 -5.59 -27.72 13.81
C ASP A 309 -6.50 -27.66 15.04
N GLY A 310 -7.26 -28.71 15.32
CA GLY A 310 -8.21 -28.68 16.43
C GLY A 310 -9.32 -27.64 16.28
N THR A 311 -9.67 -26.96 17.36
CA THR A 311 -10.71 -25.92 17.42
C THR A 311 -10.12 -24.50 17.48
N ALA A 312 -8.80 -24.36 17.50
CA ALA A 312 -8.13 -23.07 17.57
C ALA A 312 -6.99 -23.01 16.55
N LEU A 313 -6.88 -21.86 15.91
CA LEU A 313 -5.85 -21.57 14.88
C LEU A 313 -4.88 -20.53 15.42
N THR A 314 -3.63 -20.57 14.93
CA THR A 314 -2.66 -19.49 15.10
C THR A 314 -2.59 -18.69 13.79
N LEU A 315 -3.13 -17.47 13.82
CA LEU A 315 -3.00 -16.50 12.76
C LEU A 315 -1.76 -15.63 13.05
N GLU A 316 -0.81 -15.58 12.14
CA GLU A 316 0.32 -14.67 12.21
C GLU A 316 0.00 -13.37 11.48
N VAL A 317 0.16 -12.25 12.20
CA VAL A 317 -0.07 -10.89 11.71
C VAL A 317 1.25 -10.13 11.79
N PRO A 318 1.79 -9.61 10.68
CA PRO A 318 3.02 -8.83 10.69
C PRO A 318 2.81 -7.51 11.45
N LEU A 319 3.82 -7.10 12.20
CA LEU A 319 3.83 -5.87 13.00
C LEU A 319 4.80 -4.87 12.35
N PHE A 320 4.37 -4.19 11.30
CA PHE A 320 5.21 -3.25 10.56
C PHE A 320 5.62 -2.05 11.42
N GLY A 321 4.81 -1.62 12.37
CA GLY A 321 5.15 -0.61 13.39
C GLY A 321 5.86 -1.17 14.62
N GLY A 322 6.30 -2.43 14.57
CA GLY A 322 7.05 -3.11 15.60
C GLY A 322 6.19 -3.59 16.78
N VAL A 323 6.86 -4.12 17.80
CA VAL A 323 6.21 -4.79 18.95
C VAL A 323 5.29 -3.86 19.77
N GLY A 324 5.37 -2.56 19.60
CA GLY A 324 4.48 -1.59 20.25
C GLY A 324 3.01 -1.79 19.89
N GLU A 325 2.72 -2.25 18.67
CA GLU A 325 1.37 -2.52 18.16
C GLU A 325 0.64 -3.63 18.94
N LEU A 326 1.38 -4.60 19.51
CA LEU A 326 0.79 -5.68 20.31
C LEU A 326 -0.11 -5.18 21.45
N ARG A 327 0.24 -4.04 22.05
CA ARG A 327 -0.57 -3.49 23.15
C ARG A 327 -1.93 -3.00 22.63
N GLU A 328 -1.93 -2.37 21.49
CA GLU A 328 -3.14 -1.84 20.86
C GLU A 328 -4.02 -2.95 20.32
N MET A 329 -3.43 -3.95 19.66
CA MET A 329 -4.16 -5.15 19.24
C MET A 329 -4.84 -5.87 20.42
N ARG A 330 -4.14 -6.01 21.55
CA ARG A 330 -4.69 -6.63 22.78
C ARG A 330 -5.86 -5.84 23.37
N ALA A 331 -5.86 -4.53 23.24
CA ALA A 331 -6.96 -3.70 23.74
C ALA A 331 -8.27 -3.91 22.96
N ALA A 332 -8.21 -4.50 21.76
CA ALA A 332 -9.38 -4.83 20.95
C ALA A 332 -10.04 -6.18 21.29
N LEU A 333 -9.51 -6.95 22.25
CA LEU A 333 -10.05 -8.26 22.64
C LEU A 333 -11.29 -8.17 23.55
N PRO A 334 -12.21 -9.15 23.50
CA PRO A 334 -12.32 -10.22 22.50
C PRO A 334 -12.97 -9.72 21.20
N THR A 335 -12.46 -10.18 20.06
CA THR A 335 -12.99 -9.80 18.75
C THR A 335 -13.54 -11.04 18.05
N ARG A 336 -14.77 -10.99 17.59
CA ARG A 336 -15.41 -12.00 16.74
C ARG A 336 -15.36 -11.53 15.30
N GLY A 337 -15.12 -12.45 14.36
CA GLY A 337 -15.05 -12.09 12.94
C GLY A 337 -15.17 -13.27 12.01
N LEU A 338 -15.24 -12.95 10.73
CA LEU A 338 -15.11 -13.87 9.63
C LEU A 338 -13.73 -13.65 9.02
N PHE A 339 -12.93 -14.70 8.93
CA PHE A 339 -11.53 -14.66 8.52
C PHE A 339 -11.32 -15.53 7.30
N PHE A 340 -10.74 -14.95 6.23
CA PHE A 340 -10.33 -15.65 5.03
C PHE A 340 -8.85 -16.00 5.18
N LEU A 341 -8.55 -17.29 5.34
CA LEU A 341 -7.25 -17.73 5.82
C LEU A 341 -6.51 -18.59 4.78
N ARG A 342 -5.21 -18.36 4.69
CA ARG A 342 -4.27 -19.20 4.00
C ARG A 342 -3.30 -19.85 4.96
N ASN A 343 -3.12 -21.17 4.83
CA ASN A 343 -2.14 -21.89 5.62
C ASN A 343 -0.74 -21.70 5.07
N LYS A 344 0.20 -21.26 5.90
CA LYS A 344 1.58 -20.99 5.47
C LYS A 344 2.32 -22.24 4.98
N GLY A 345 1.98 -23.41 5.51
CA GLY A 345 2.54 -24.68 5.01
C GLY A 345 2.07 -25.02 3.59
N THR A 346 0.81 -24.73 3.25
CA THR A 346 0.29 -24.88 1.87
C THR A 346 1.02 -23.91 0.92
N SER A 347 1.17 -22.65 1.32
CA SER A 347 1.92 -21.65 0.57
C SER A 347 3.39 -22.05 0.38
N ALA A 348 4.03 -22.56 1.43
CA ALA A 348 5.41 -23.05 1.38
C ALA A 348 5.56 -24.24 0.40
N ALA A 349 4.58 -25.13 0.36
CA ALA A 349 4.55 -26.25 -0.60
C ALA A 349 4.39 -25.73 -2.04
N ALA A 350 3.50 -24.78 -2.28
CA ALA A 350 3.29 -24.15 -3.59
C ALA A 350 4.56 -23.41 -4.07
N ALA A 351 5.34 -22.82 -3.16
CA ALA A 351 6.62 -22.21 -3.45
C ALA A 351 7.79 -23.19 -3.60
N GLY A 352 7.54 -24.51 -3.55
CA GLY A 352 8.56 -25.53 -3.72
C GLY A 352 9.56 -25.65 -2.55
N LEU A 353 9.21 -25.13 -1.37
CA LEU A 353 10.07 -25.23 -0.19
C LEU A 353 10.22 -26.69 0.28
N SER A 354 11.31 -26.99 0.99
CA SER A 354 11.58 -28.32 1.52
C SER A 354 10.47 -28.79 2.46
N SER A 355 10.24 -30.10 2.55
CA SER A 355 9.25 -30.68 3.46
C SER A 355 9.46 -30.31 4.94
N ALA A 356 10.70 -29.97 5.33
CA ALA A 356 10.99 -29.49 6.68
C ALA A 356 10.44 -28.07 6.90
N GLN A 357 10.67 -27.18 5.93
CA GLN A 357 10.12 -25.81 5.94
C GLN A 357 8.58 -25.83 5.89
N GLN A 358 7.99 -26.62 4.99
CA GLN A 358 6.53 -26.80 4.92
C GLN A 358 5.94 -27.22 6.28
N ARG A 359 6.57 -28.18 6.97
CA ARG A 359 6.13 -28.59 8.32
C ARG A 359 6.30 -27.50 9.36
N GLY A 360 7.38 -26.72 9.28
CA GLY A 360 7.62 -25.58 10.17
C GLY A 360 6.56 -24.50 10.04
N GLU A 361 6.09 -24.26 8.80
CA GLU A 361 5.06 -23.27 8.49
C GLU A 361 3.62 -23.77 8.70
N ALA A 362 3.42 -25.07 8.69
CA ALA A 362 2.09 -25.68 8.66
C ALA A 362 1.23 -25.36 9.89
N GLY A 363 1.81 -24.99 11.04
CA GLY A 363 1.09 -24.59 12.26
C GLY A 363 0.49 -23.17 12.21
N PHE A 364 0.80 -22.41 11.15
CA PHE A 364 0.45 -21.01 11.08
C PHE A 364 -0.45 -20.70 9.89
N TYR A 365 -1.33 -19.74 10.10
CA TYR A 365 -2.17 -19.14 9.07
C TYR A 365 -1.82 -17.67 8.91
N ARG A 366 -2.11 -17.10 7.75
CA ARG A 366 -2.19 -15.67 7.52
C ARG A 366 -3.54 -15.30 6.90
N LEU A 367 -3.90 -14.04 6.91
CA LEU A 367 -5.00 -13.55 6.10
C LEU A 367 -4.69 -13.76 4.61
N MET A 368 -5.70 -14.03 3.80
CA MET A 368 -5.55 -14.19 2.34
C MET A 368 -4.98 -12.93 1.72
N THR A 369 -5.57 -11.79 2.03
CA THR A 369 -5.07 -10.44 1.79
C THR A 369 -5.06 -9.69 3.12
N PHE A 370 -4.44 -8.54 3.18
CA PHE A 370 -4.34 -7.78 4.42
C PHE A 370 -5.70 -7.34 4.99
N ASP A 371 -6.68 -7.12 4.12
CA ASP A 371 -8.05 -6.75 4.47
C ASP A 371 -9.03 -7.95 4.53
N ALA A 372 -8.51 -9.19 4.42
CA ALA A 372 -9.29 -10.42 4.35
C ALA A 372 -9.92 -10.84 5.69
N ALA A 373 -10.58 -9.90 6.38
CA ALA A 373 -11.39 -10.18 7.55
C ALA A 373 -12.58 -9.22 7.65
N ILE A 374 -13.70 -9.74 8.17
CA ILE A 374 -14.92 -8.97 8.44
C ILE A 374 -15.21 -9.14 9.93
N LEU A 375 -15.17 -8.05 10.70
CA LEU A 375 -15.38 -8.09 12.14
C LEU A 375 -16.87 -7.93 12.50
N ASP A 376 -17.30 -8.63 13.56
CA ASP A 376 -18.61 -8.46 14.16
C ASP A 376 -18.57 -7.27 15.14
N ARG A 377 -19.18 -6.17 14.77
CA ARG A 377 -19.35 -4.98 15.62
C ARG A 377 -20.80 -4.87 16.02
N ALA A 378 -21.11 -5.41 17.21
CA ALA A 378 -22.47 -5.39 17.77
C ALA A 378 -23.53 -5.97 16.80
N GLY A 379 -23.22 -7.08 16.13
CA GLY A 379 -24.09 -7.76 15.19
C GLY A 379 -24.06 -7.20 13.75
N ARG A 380 -23.20 -6.24 13.47
CA ARG A 380 -22.99 -5.67 12.12
C ARG A 380 -21.60 -6.01 11.61
N ALA A 381 -21.51 -6.25 10.30
CA ALA A 381 -20.26 -6.45 9.61
C ALA A 381 -19.48 -5.13 9.56
N ALA A 382 -18.21 -5.17 9.99
CA ALA A 382 -17.26 -4.08 9.86
C ALA A 382 -16.04 -4.60 9.10
N VAL A 383 -15.71 -3.93 8.01
CA VAL A 383 -14.52 -4.18 7.20
C VAL A 383 -13.55 -3.01 7.39
N GLY A 384 -12.26 -3.27 7.25
CA GLY A 384 -11.23 -2.24 7.30
C GLY A 384 -11.28 -1.32 6.07
N GLU A 385 -10.14 -0.84 5.60
CA GLU A 385 -10.00 -0.13 4.31
C GLU A 385 -10.21 -1.16 3.19
N ALA A 386 -11.46 -1.49 2.93
CA ALA A 386 -11.82 -2.66 2.16
C ALA A 386 -11.78 -2.40 0.66
N ARG A 387 -11.33 -3.40 -0.09
CA ARG A 387 -11.57 -3.53 -1.52
C ARG A 387 -13.07 -3.40 -1.80
N GLY A 388 -13.43 -2.87 -2.97
CA GLY A 388 -14.81 -2.50 -3.29
C GLY A 388 -15.86 -3.59 -3.00
N TYR A 389 -15.54 -4.86 -3.25
CA TYR A 389 -16.44 -5.99 -2.99
C TYR A 389 -16.60 -6.34 -1.50
N LEU A 390 -15.58 -6.11 -0.66
CA LEU A 390 -15.70 -6.24 0.80
C LEU A 390 -16.41 -5.02 1.40
N ALA A 391 -16.16 -3.83 0.89
CA ALA A 391 -16.82 -2.61 1.33
C ALA A 391 -18.35 -2.71 1.22
N ALA A 392 -18.86 -3.43 0.21
CA ALA A 392 -20.28 -3.69 0.04
C ALA A 392 -20.91 -4.49 1.20
N LEU A 393 -20.09 -5.21 1.98
CA LEU A 393 -20.54 -5.97 3.16
C LEU A 393 -20.51 -5.13 4.44
N SER A 394 -19.93 -3.93 4.41
CA SER A 394 -19.83 -3.07 5.60
C SER A 394 -21.20 -2.54 6.03
N GLY A 395 -21.50 -2.64 7.32
CA GLY A 395 -22.72 -2.12 7.93
C GLY A 395 -23.95 -3.01 7.82
N ILE A 396 -23.95 -4.09 7.01
CA ILE A 396 -25.04 -5.08 7.00
C ILE A 396 -24.97 -5.96 8.26
N GLY A 397 -26.01 -6.81 8.50
CA GLY A 397 -25.98 -7.77 9.59
C GLY A 397 -24.81 -8.74 9.47
N PHE A 398 -24.07 -9.02 10.58
CA PHE A 398 -22.91 -9.93 10.52
C PHE A 398 -23.31 -11.33 10.01
N SER A 399 -24.44 -11.87 10.47
CA SER A 399 -24.93 -13.17 9.99
C SER A 399 -25.32 -13.15 8.49
N GLU A 400 -25.83 -12.02 8.00
CA GLU A 400 -26.10 -11.80 6.58
C GLU A 400 -24.80 -11.77 5.76
N ALA A 401 -23.77 -11.07 6.23
CA ALA A 401 -22.45 -11.08 5.61
C ALA A 401 -21.86 -12.49 5.53
N VAL A 402 -22.00 -13.29 6.61
CA VAL A 402 -21.56 -14.70 6.64
C VAL A 402 -22.32 -15.52 5.59
N ALA A 403 -23.64 -15.34 5.43
CA ALA A 403 -24.43 -16.04 4.42
C ALA A 403 -23.99 -15.67 3.00
N ILE A 404 -23.80 -14.39 2.72
CA ILE A 404 -23.31 -13.92 1.41
C ILE A 404 -21.94 -14.53 1.07
N VAL A 405 -21.03 -14.61 2.05
CA VAL A 405 -19.70 -15.22 1.86
C VAL A 405 -19.83 -16.74 1.64
N HIS A 406 -20.70 -17.41 2.37
CA HIS A 406 -20.99 -18.83 2.15
C HIS A 406 -21.49 -19.09 0.73
N ASP A 407 -22.44 -18.28 0.26
CA ASP A 407 -23.05 -18.41 -1.07
C ASP A 407 -22.10 -17.99 -2.22
N ALA A 408 -21.04 -17.25 -1.92
CA ALA A 408 -19.99 -16.92 -2.88
C ALA A 408 -18.97 -18.06 -3.07
N GLY A 409 -18.98 -19.06 -2.20
CA GLY A 409 -18.17 -20.27 -2.33
C GLY A 409 -18.66 -21.21 -3.43
N PRO A 410 -17.81 -22.16 -3.84
CA PRO A 410 -18.14 -23.17 -4.86
C PRO A 410 -19.21 -24.16 -4.39
#